data_8ed018c20a0e07b9805678c57137180e
#
_entry.id   8ed018c20a0e07b9805678c57137180e
#
_cell.length_a   1.000
_cell.length_b   1.000
_cell.length_c   1.000
_cell.angle_alpha   90.00
_cell.angle_beta   90.00
_cell.angle_gamma   90.00
#
_symmetry.space_group_name_H-M   'P 1'
#
loop_
_entity.id
_entity.type
_entity.pdbx_description
1 polymer ?
#
loop_
_entity_poly.entity_id
_entity_poly.type
_entity_poly.pdbx_seq_one_letter_code
_entity_poly.pdbx_strand_id
1 'polypeptide(L)'
;MSDFLVPEHYTWNIQDSSKVQEFMDCPRKYFYRYMLGWVSDAPNNHLTFGSAWHEAMEYLLLNGYNDSSVLEAYEAFLRVYRKDFPEETDELFGAKTPTRALEALVEYTNRYKNDFSEFKVLYTEIAGTVPLTEDRKLHFRQDAICHSDSFGYFSLEHKTSGATLTRAWMQQWPLSTQVGCYTHVLHCLFPTEEVYGVKINGAGFLKTKFSFERVPIAKTKNGMQVWLWNTLFWLDQIQWNYELLKECKESDEVMMAFPMNTQNCSKWFGCPYFDFCTAWHNPLRNCDEAPMGLKIEFWDPMKYRPVKHKMELGKMKGEEDG
;
A
#
# COMPACT_ATOMS: atom_id res chain seq x y z
N MET A 1 25.87 -4.95 21.28
CA MET A 1 24.84 -6.02 21.25
C MET A 1 23.52 -5.36 20.99
N SER A 2 22.64 -5.95 20.20
CA SER A 2 21.29 -5.43 20.00
C SER A 2 20.55 -5.46 21.35
N ASP A 3 19.82 -4.37 21.66
CA ASP A 3 18.97 -4.30 22.86
C ASP A 3 17.68 -5.13 22.70
N PHE A 4 17.46 -5.69 21.50
CA PHE A 4 16.28 -6.46 21.16
C PHE A 4 16.54 -7.98 21.27
N LEU A 5 15.56 -8.73 21.76
CA LEU A 5 15.59 -10.20 21.82
C LEU A 5 15.47 -10.84 20.44
N VAL A 6 14.89 -10.11 19.48
CA VAL A 6 14.77 -10.54 18.09
C VAL A 6 15.83 -9.87 17.23
N PRO A 7 16.33 -10.50 16.16
CA PRO A 7 17.33 -9.91 15.29
C PRO A 7 16.85 -8.57 14.68
N GLU A 8 17.56 -7.50 14.94
CA GLU A 8 17.23 -6.19 14.40
C GLU A 8 17.44 -6.16 12.88
N HIS A 9 16.48 -5.58 12.16
CA HIS A 9 16.54 -5.45 10.71
C HIS A 9 16.41 -3.98 10.30
N TYR A 10 17.18 -3.53 9.30
CA TYR A 10 17.19 -2.14 8.85
C TYR A 10 15.83 -1.60 8.43
N THR A 11 14.91 -2.48 7.96
CA THR A 11 13.56 -2.09 7.55
C THR A 11 12.67 -1.66 8.72
N TRP A 12 13.06 -1.91 9.98
CA TRP A 12 12.29 -1.42 11.14
C TRP A 12 12.21 0.11 11.15
N ASN A 13 13.28 0.79 10.69
CA ASN A 13 13.36 2.24 10.61
C ASN A 13 12.70 2.83 9.35
N ILE A 14 12.28 1.98 8.40
CA ILE A 14 11.57 2.39 7.19
C ILE A 14 10.07 2.39 7.49
N GLN A 15 9.46 3.57 7.52
CA GLN A 15 8.03 3.71 7.72
C GLN A 15 7.36 4.18 6.43
N ASP A 16 6.22 3.59 6.10
CA ASP A 16 5.32 3.96 5.03
C ASP A 16 3.86 3.96 5.50
N SER A 17 2.95 4.41 4.66
CA SER A 17 1.53 4.45 5.01
C SER A 17 0.92 3.07 5.30
N SER A 18 1.46 2.00 4.70
CA SER A 18 0.98 0.63 4.91
C SER A 18 1.37 0.11 6.28
N LYS A 19 2.62 0.33 6.69
CA LYS A 19 3.09 -0.02 8.03
C LYS A 19 2.34 0.73 9.13
N VAL A 20 2.16 2.04 8.95
CA VAL A 20 1.40 2.86 9.90
C VAL A 20 -0.04 2.34 10.01
N GLN A 21 -0.69 2.04 8.88
CA GLN A 21 -2.05 1.48 8.88
C GLN A 21 -2.11 0.11 9.55
N GLU A 22 -1.15 -0.78 9.31
CA GLU A 22 -1.10 -2.09 9.93
C GLU A 22 -0.93 -1.99 11.46
N PHE A 23 -0.11 -1.05 11.93
CA PHE A 23 0.04 -0.79 13.36
C PHE A 23 -1.26 -0.27 13.98
N MET A 24 -1.95 0.67 13.31
CA MET A 24 -3.26 1.16 13.73
C MET A 24 -4.29 0.03 13.80
N ASP A 25 -4.26 -0.88 12.85
CA ASP A 25 -5.17 -2.03 12.80
C ASP A 25 -4.88 -3.01 13.95
N CYS A 26 -3.62 -3.38 14.17
CA CYS A 26 -3.21 -4.22 15.30
C CYS A 26 -1.69 -4.17 15.50
N PRO A 27 -1.18 -3.58 16.61
CA PRO A 27 0.25 -3.56 16.91
C PRO A 27 0.89 -4.96 16.95
N ARG A 28 0.19 -5.98 17.46
CA ARG A 28 0.69 -7.37 17.49
C ARG A 28 0.86 -7.95 16.08
N LYS A 29 -0.05 -7.64 15.16
CA LYS A 29 0.07 -8.02 13.74
C LYS A 29 1.27 -7.32 13.09
N TYR A 30 1.48 -6.02 13.39
CA TYR A 30 2.66 -5.28 12.97
C TYR A 30 3.96 -5.94 13.47
N PHE A 31 4.01 -6.39 14.73
CA PHE A 31 5.16 -7.10 15.28
C PHE A 31 5.51 -8.35 14.46
N TYR A 32 4.54 -9.24 14.23
CA TYR A 32 4.79 -10.44 13.43
C TYR A 32 5.18 -10.11 11.99
N ARG A 33 4.45 -9.18 11.37
CA ARG A 33 4.64 -8.88 9.94
C ARG A 33 5.90 -8.09 9.65
N TYR A 34 6.23 -7.08 10.45
CA TYR A 34 7.28 -6.12 10.12
C TYR A 34 8.51 -6.20 11.03
N MET A 35 8.36 -6.65 12.28
CA MET A 35 9.51 -6.84 13.16
C MET A 35 10.15 -8.22 12.94
N LEU A 36 9.34 -9.27 12.83
CA LEU A 36 9.80 -10.63 12.55
C LEU A 36 9.86 -10.97 11.06
N GLY A 37 9.21 -10.19 10.20
CA GLY A 37 9.14 -10.44 8.77
C GLY A 37 8.29 -11.65 8.38
N TRP A 38 7.39 -12.13 9.24
CA TRP A 38 6.61 -13.34 8.98
C TRP A 38 5.51 -13.10 7.95
N VAL A 39 5.55 -13.83 6.87
CA VAL A 39 4.55 -13.83 5.80
C VAL A 39 4.13 -15.24 5.44
N SER A 40 2.93 -15.39 4.87
CA SER A 40 2.49 -16.69 4.36
C SER A 40 3.46 -17.22 3.30
N ASP A 41 3.80 -18.50 3.37
CA ASP A 41 4.54 -19.20 2.30
C ASP A 41 3.70 -19.36 1.04
N ALA A 42 2.38 -19.53 1.22
CA ALA A 42 1.46 -19.66 0.11
C ALA A 42 1.21 -18.30 -0.56
N PRO A 43 1.26 -18.23 -1.89
CA PRO A 43 0.93 -17.03 -2.63
C PRO A 43 -0.54 -16.64 -2.42
N ASN A 44 -0.81 -15.33 -2.37
CA ASN A 44 -2.15 -14.80 -2.20
C ASN A 44 -2.67 -14.25 -3.53
N ASN A 45 -3.68 -14.92 -4.10
CA ASN A 45 -4.26 -14.50 -5.39
C ASN A 45 -4.71 -13.03 -5.40
N HIS A 46 -5.30 -12.53 -4.32
CA HIS A 46 -5.76 -11.14 -4.29
C HIS A 46 -4.61 -10.13 -4.37
N LEU A 47 -3.47 -10.42 -3.74
CA LEU A 47 -2.28 -9.57 -3.76
C LEU A 47 -1.56 -9.67 -5.10
N THR A 48 -1.31 -10.89 -5.59
CA THR A 48 -0.65 -11.10 -6.89
C THR A 48 -1.48 -10.54 -8.03
N PHE A 49 -2.80 -10.74 -8.02
CA PHE A 49 -3.71 -10.13 -9.01
C PHE A 49 -3.67 -8.60 -8.96
N GLY A 50 -3.67 -8.01 -7.76
CA GLY A 50 -3.53 -6.58 -7.58
C GLY A 50 -2.23 -6.05 -8.19
N SER A 51 -1.09 -6.69 -7.88
CA SER A 51 0.21 -6.32 -8.43
C SER A 51 0.26 -6.46 -9.96
N ALA A 52 -0.30 -7.54 -10.50
CA ALA A 52 -0.40 -7.75 -11.94
C ALA A 52 -1.30 -6.70 -12.63
N TRP A 53 -2.41 -6.32 -11.98
CA TRP A 53 -3.29 -5.24 -12.47
C TRP A 53 -2.55 -3.89 -12.53
N HIS A 54 -1.72 -3.56 -11.53
CA HIS A 54 -0.93 -2.33 -11.56
C HIS A 54 0.04 -2.28 -12.74
N GLU A 55 0.73 -3.38 -13.06
CA GLU A 55 1.61 -3.46 -14.25
C GLU A 55 0.85 -3.22 -15.55
N ALA A 56 -0.35 -3.81 -15.68
CA ALA A 56 -1.20 -3.58 -16.84
C ALA A 56 -1.65 -2.12 -16.94
N MET A 57 -2.07 -1.54 -15.81
CA MET A 57 -2.52 -0.14 -15.78
C MET A 57 -1.38 0.84 -16.07
N GLU A 58 -0.19 0.57 -15.56
CA GLU A 58 0.98 1.37 -15.90
C GLU A 58 1.26 1.33 -17.40
N TYR A 59 1.23 0.13 -18.00
CA TYR A 59 1.43 -0.01 -19.46
C TYR A 59 0.42 0.83 -20.25
N LEU A 60 -0.87 0.78 -19.87
CA LEU A 60 -1.92 1.55 -20.51
C LEU A 60 -1.73 3.07 -20.35
N LEU A 61 -1.31 3.53 -19.17
CA LEU A 61 -1.04 4.95 -18.92
C LEU A 61 0.12 5.49 -19.76
N LEU A 62 1.10 4.66 -20.10
CA LEU A 62 2.26 5.04 -20.91
C LEU A 62 2.00 4.96 -22.41
N ASN A 63 1.13 4.05 -22.86
CA ASN A 63 1.00 3.71 -24.29
C ASN A 63 -0.39 4.01 -24.88
N GLY A 64 -1.33 4.46 -24.04
CA GLY A 64 -2.69 4.78 -24.48
C GLY A 64 -3.66 3.60 -24.45
N TYR A 65 -4.92 3.88 -24.82
CA TYR A 65 -6.05 2.93 -24.71
C TYR A 65 -6.51 2.44 -26.10
N ASN A 66 -5.60 1.85 -26.87
CA ASN A 66 -5.92 1.19 -28.13
C ASN A 66 -5.81 -0.34 -27.99
N ASP A 67 -6.34 -1.09 -28.96
CA ASP A 67 -6.41 -2.54 -28.91
C ASP A 67 -5.02 -3.20 -28.75
N SER A 68 -4.00 -2.68 -29.41
CA SER A 68 -2.63 -3.20 -29.25
C SER A 68 -2.11 -2.97 -27.84
N SER A 69 -2.36 -1.77 -27.28
CA SER A 69 -1.94 -1.45 -25.90
C SER A 69 -2.68 -2.31 -24.86
N VAL A 70 -3.93 -2.68 -25.11
CA VAL A 70 -4.69 -3.59 -24.22
C VAL A 70 -4.09 -4.99 -24.23
N LEU A 71 -3.70 -5.52 -25.38
CA LEU A 71 -3.05 -6.83 -25.48
C LEU A 71 -1.69 -6.83 -24.77
N GLU A 72 -0.86 -5.82 -25.00
CA GLU A 72 0.44 -5.72 -24.35
C GLU A 72 0.33 -5.47 -22.83
N ALA A 73 -0.67 -4.73 -22.39
CA ALA A 73 -1.00 -4.57 -20.97
C ALA A 73 -1.41 -5.90 -20.34
N TYR A 74 -2.18 -6.72 -21.06
CA TYR A 74 -2.51 -8.07 -20.62
C TYR A 74 -1.28 -8.97 -20.52
N GLU A 75 -0.35 -8.89 -21.47
CA GLU A 75 0.93 -9.61 -21.38
C GLU A 75 1.75 -9.12 -20.16
N ALA A 76 1.71 -7.82 -19.85
CA ALA A 76 2.33 -7.28 -18.64
C ALA A 76 1.70 -7.86 -17.38
N PHE A 77 0.37 -7.96 -17.34
CA PHE A 77 -0.36 -8.64 -16.27
C PHE A 77 0.09 -10.10 -16.12
N LEU A 78 0.13 -10.86 -17.21
CA LEU A 78 0.50 -12.28 -17.20
C LEU A 78 1.93 -12.49 -16.68
N ARG A 79 2.89 -11.65 -17.07
CA ARG A 79 4.28 -11.72 -16.59
C ARG A 79 4.41 -11.66 -15.07
N VAL A 80 3.49 -10.96 -14.38
CA VAL A 80 3.46 -10.91 -12.92
C VAL A 80 2.65 -12.05 -12.33
N TYR A 81 1.44 -12.24 -12.85
CA TYR A 81 0.48 -13.19 -12.28
C TYR A 81 0.95 -14.64 -12.37
N ARG A 82 1.52 -15.04 -13.52
CA ARG A 82 1.96 -16.42 -13.80
C ARG A 82 3.21 -16.86 -13.04
N LYS A 83 3.87 -15.94 -12.29
CA LYS A 83 4.96 -16.33 -11.38
C LYS A 83 4.47 -17.19 -10.22
N ASP A 84 3.27 -16.90 -9.74
CA ASP A 84 2.68 -17.52 -8.56
C ASP A 84 1.52 -18.47 -8.92
N PHE A 85 0.83 -18.20 -10.02
CA PHE A 85 -0.42 -18.88 -10.41
C PHE A 85 -0.32 -19.39 -11.86
N PRO A 86 0.06 -20.65 -12.08
CA PRO A 86 0.05 -21.28 -13.41
C PRO A 86 -1.39 -21.49 -13.91
N GLU A 87 -1.53 -21.78 -15.21
CA GLU A 87 -2.85 -21.83 -15.89
C GLU A 87 -3.84 -22.81 -15.24
N GLU A 88 -3.34 -23.92 -14.72
CA GLU A 88 -4.14 -24.95 -14.07
C GLU A 88 -4.87 -24.45 -12.81
N THR A 89 -4.45 -23.30 -12.27
CA THR A 89 -5.05 -22.70 -11.07
C THR A 89 -6.18 -21.72 -11.38
N ASP A 90 -6.41 -21.37 -12.66
CA ASP A 90 -7.36 -20.30 -13.03
C ASP A 90 -8.78 -20.58 -12.57
N GLU A 91 -9.22 -21.83 -12.57
CA GLU A 91 -10.57 -22.21 -12.15
C GLU A 91 -10.78 -22.09 -10.63
N LEU A 92 -9.72 -21.97 -9.84
CA LEU A 92 -9.79 -21.92 -8.38
C LEU A 92 -10.21 -20.54 -7.83
N PHE A 93 -10.05 -19.46 -8.60
CA PHE A 93 -10.05 -18.08 -8.06
C PHE A 93 -11.26 -17.22 -8.45
N GLY A 94 -12.31 -17.82 -8.97
CA GLY A 94 -13.61 -17.16 -9.18
C GLY A 94 -13.53 -15.95 -10.11
N ALA A 95 -13.58 -14.74 -9.57
CA ALA A 95 -13.64 -13.51 -10.37
C ALA A 95 -12.27 -12.88 -10.67
N LYS A 96 -11.20 -13.27 -9.95
CA LYS A 96 -9.85 -12.72 -10.14
C LYS A 96 -8.97 -13.71 -10.90
N THR A 97 -9.23 -13.84 -12.20
CA THR A 97 -8.51 -14.71 -13.14
C THR A 97 -7.95 -13.89 -14.30
N PRO A 98 -6.92 -14.39 -15.01
CA PRO A 98 -6.37 -13.71 -16.18
C PRO A 98 -7.40 -13.39 -17.27
N THR A 99 -8.28 -14.33 -17.60
CA THR A 99 -9.36 -14.09 -18.58
C THR A 99 -10.23 -12.90 -18.16
N ARG A 100 -10.61 -12.85 -16.86
CA ARG A 100 -11.38 -11.73 -16.33
C ARG A 100 -10.59 -10.42 -16.31
N ALA A 101 -9.27 -10.48 -16.15
CA ALA A 101 -8.41 -9.29 -16.25
C ALA A 101 -8.42 -8.72 -17.67
N LEU A 102 -8.30 -9.56 -18.71
CA LEU A 102 -8.36 -9.11 -20.12
C LEU A 102 -9.71 -8.45 -20.44
N GLU A 103 -10.82 -9.10 -20.08
CA GLU A 103 -12.17 -8.53 -20.28
C GLU A 103 -12.32 -7.17 -19.56
N ALA A 104 -11.79 -7.07 -18.35
CA ALA A 104 -11.83 -5.84 -17.57
C ALA A 104 -10.97 -4.72 -18.18
N LEU A 105 -9.79 -5.05 -18.76
CA LEU A 105 -8.95 -4.07 -19.46
C LEU A 105 -9.67 -3.49 -20.67
N VAL A 106 -10.35 -4.33 -21.46
CA VAL A 106 -11.15 -3.86 -22.61
C VAL A 106 -12.30 -2.94 -22.15
N GLU A 107 -13.03 -3.34 -21.11
CA GLU A 107 -14.14 -2.52 -20.58
C GLU A 107 -13.65 -1.21 -19.97
N TYR A 108 -12.51 -1.25 -19.23
CA TYR A 108 -11.88 -0.10 -18.62
C TYR A 108 -11.45 0.95 -19.66
N THR A 109 -10.74 0.52 -20.71
CA THR A 109 -10.26 1.44 -21.76
C THR A 109 -11.40 2.08 -22.54
N ASN A 110 -12.48 1.32 -22.81
CA ASN A 110 -13.68 1.86 -23.42
C ASN A 110 -14.39 2.91 -22.53
N ARG A 111 -14.48 2.64 -21.22
CA ARG A 111 -15.10 3.55 -20.25
C ARG A 111 -14.35 4.85 -20.12
N TYR A 112 -13.03 4.79 -20.11
CA TYR A 112 -12.13 5.92 -19.82
C TYR A 112 -11.37 6.40 -21.07
N LYS A 113 -11.92 6.16 -22.26
CA LYS A 113 -11.29 6.51 -23.56
C LYS A 113 -10.86 7.97 -23.71
N ASN A 114 -11.43 8.88 -22.93
CA ASN A 114 -11.15 10.32 -22.99
C ASN A 114 -10.03 10.76 -22.02
N ASP A 115 -9.46 9.87 -21.22
CA ASP A 115 -8.44 10.21 -20.21
C ASP A 115 -7.31 11.06 -20.77
N PHE A 116 -6.75 10.68 -21.91
CA PHE A 116 -5.61 11.37 -22.51
C PHE A 116 -5.96 12.75 -23.11
N SER A 117 -7.25 13.07 -23.23
CA SER A 117 -7.72 14.42 -23.52
C SER A 117 -8.00 15.25 -22.25
N GLU A 118 -8.15 14.59 -21.09
CA GLU A 118 -8.49 15.23 -19.82
C GLU A 118 -7.26 15.49 -18.95
N PHE A 119 -6.22 14.63 -19.04
CA PHE A 119 -4.99 14.80 -18.27
C PHE A 119 -3.78 14.19 -18.96
N LYS A 120 -2.59 14.63 -18.54
CA LYS A 120 -1.29 14.10 -18.94
C LYS A 120 -0.69 13.30 -17.80
N VAL A 121 -0.10 12.15 -18.10
CA VAL A 121 0.69 11.35 -17.16
C VAL A 121 2.10 11.94 -17.12
N LEU A 122 2.56 12.32 -15.93
CA LEU A 122 3.89 12.91 -15.74
C LEU A 122 4.90 11.85 -15.26
N TYR A 123 4.49 11.03 -14.30
CA TYR A 123 5.31 9.98 -13.71
C TYR A 123 4.48 8.73 -13.45
N THR A 124 5.09 7.55 -13.63
CA THR A 124 4.53 6.26 -13.21
C THR A 124 5.49 5.58 -12.25
N GLU A 125 4.97 4.74 -11.34
CA GLU A 125 5.76 3.96 -10.37
C GLU A 125 6.84 4.81 -9.67
N ILE A 126 6.44 5.98 -9.20
CA ILE A 126 7.32 6.90 -8.49
C ILE A 126 7.40 6.53 -7.00
N ALA A 127 8.62 6.38 -6.49
CA ALA A 127 8.86 6.08 -5.08
C ALA A 127 9.96 6.97 -4.51
N GLY A 128 9.92 7.16 -3.21
CA GLY A 128 10.92 7.96 -2.51
C GLY A 128 10.60 8.16 -1.05
N THR A 129 11.19 9.21 -0.48
CA THR A 129 10.92 9.66 0.88
C THR A 129 10.41 11.08 0.89
N VAL A 130 9.45 11.36 1.78
CA VAL A 130 8.92 12.69 2.01
C VAL A 130 9.10 13.06 3.49
N PRO A 131 9.64 14.26 3.81
CA PRO A 131 9.76 14.70 5.19
C PRO A 131 8.38 15.03 5.77
N LEU A 132 8.18 14.66 7.03
CA LEU A 132 7.03 15.08 7.84
C LEU A 132 7.43 16.19 8.81
N THR A 133 8.63 16.09 9.36
CA THR A 133 9.32 17.05 10.22
C THR A 133 10.81 17.03 9.88
N GLU A 134 11.63 17.79 10.58
CA GLU A 134 13.09 17.78 10.40
C GLU A 134 13.71 16.39 10.62
N ASP A 135 13.16 15.59 11.53
CA ASP A 135 13.69 14.29 11.97
C ASP A 135 12.82 13.10 11.55
N ARG A 136 11.62 13.32 11.01
CA ARG A 136 10.67 12.27 10.63
C ARG A 136 10.36 12.31 9.14
N LYS A 137 10.36 11.13 8.51
CA LYS A 137 10.02 10.96 7.09
C LYS A 137 9.20 9.71 6.86
N LEU A 138 8.41 9.71 5.79
CA LEU A 138 7.73 8.53 5.27
C LEU A 138 8.30 8.14 3.92
N HIS A 139 8.38 6.84 3.68
CA HIS A 139 8.50 6.31 2.35
C HIS A 139 7.14 6.35 1.66
N PHE A 140 7.16 6.62 0.36
CA PHE A 140 5.97 6.60 -0.48
C PHE A 140 6.24 5.86 -1.77
N ARG A 141 5.17 5.34 -2.37
CA ARG A 141 5.13 4.83 -3.72
C ARG A 141 3.77 5.16 -4.30
N GLN A 142 3.75 5.87 -5.41
CA GLN A 142 2.53 6.26 -6.11
C GLN A 142 2.50 5.60 -7.48
N ASP A 143 1.35 5.11 -7.88
CA ASP A 143 1.20 4.44 -9.18
C ASP A 143 1.39 5.43 -10.33
N ALA A 144 0.77 6.60 -10.26
CA ALA A 144 1.02 7.67 -11.22
C ALA A 144 0.80 9.06 -10.62
N ILE A 145 1.55 10.05 -11.14
CA ILE A 145 1.28 11.48 -10.97
C ILE A 145 0.85 12.04 -12.33
N CYS A 146 -0.27 12.71 -12.34
CA CYS A 146 -0.90 13.29 -13.52
C CYS A 146 -1.14 14.78 -13.34
N HIS A 147 -1.32 15.50 -14.46
CA HIS A 147 -1.71 16.89 -14.49
C HIS A 147 -2.90 17.09 -15.43
N SER A 148 -3.87 17.88 -14.98
CA SER A 148 -5.01 18.34 -15.80
C SER A 148 -5.06 19.85 -15.80
N ASP A 149 -5.29 20.44 -16.96
CA ASP A 149 -5.43 21.90 -17.09
C ASP A 149 -6.66 22.43 -16.32
N SER A 150 -7.65 21.57 -16.03
CA SER A 150 -8.89 21.93 -15.33
C SER A 150 -8.77 21.94 -13.81
N PHE A 151 -7.89 21.09 -13.21
CA PHE A 151 -7.83 20.95 -11.76
C PHE A 151 -6.42 20.70 -11.19
N GLY A 152 -5.35 20.76 -12.02
CA GLY A 152 -3.96 20.72 -11.57
C GLY A 152 -3.41 19.30 -11.34
N TYR A 153 -2.43 19.19 -10.45
CA TYR A 153 -1.68 17.97 -10.18
C TYR A 153 -2.45 17.02 -9.27
N PHE A 154 -2.46 15.73 -9.63
CA PHE A 154 -3.08 14.68 -8.81
C PHE A 154 -2.35 13.35 -8.91
N SER A 155 -2.43 12.56 -7.87
CA SER A 155 -2.04 11.15 -7.89
C SER A 155 -3.20 10.30 -8.39
N LEU A 156 -2.95 9.40 -9.34
CA LEU A 156 -3.90 8.37 -9.76
C LEU A 156 -3.47 7.04 -9.16
N GLU A 157 -4.27 6.50 -8.25
CA GLU A 157 -3.98 5.31 -7.46
C GLU A 157 -4.93 4.18 -7.80
N HIS A 158 -4.41 3.06 -8.30
CA HIS A 158 -5.19 1.90 -8.71
C HIS A 158 -5.52 1.00 -7.53
N LYS A 159 -6.78 0.55 -7.44
CA LYS A 159 -7.22 -0.39 -6.42
C LYS A 159 -8.11 -1.46 -7.02
N THR A 160 -7.82 -2.73 -6.74
CA THR A 160 -8.68 -3.85 -7.13
C THR A 160 -9.53 -4.32 -5.96
N SER A 161 -10.77 -4.73 -6.24
CA SER A 161 -11.68 -5.30 -5.26
C SER A 161 -12.30 -6.59 -5.80
N GLY A 162 -12.51 -7.59 -4.94
CA GLY A 162 -13.33 -8.78 -5.25
C GLY A 162 -14.81 -8.57 -5.00
N ALA A 163 -15.23 -7.34 -4.66
CA ALA A 163 -16.59 -6.96 -4.35
C ALA A 163 -17.00 -5.70 -5.10
N THR A 164 -18.29 -5.40 -5.10
CA THR A 164 -18.83 -4.16 -5.67
C THR A 164 -18.25 -2.94 -4.97
N LEU A 165 -17.88 -1.92 -5.74
CA LEU A 165 -17.38 -0.65 -5.24
C LEU A 165 -18.56 0.17 -4.69
N THR A 166 -18.94 -0.13 -3.45
CA THR A 166 -20.07 0.50 -2.76
C THR A 166 -19.71 1.90 -2.22
N ARG A 167 -20.72 2.63 -1.74
CA ARG A 167 -20.49 3.88 -1.02
C ARG A 167 -19.52 3.70 0.16
N ALA A 168 -19.63 2.61 0.92
CA ALA A 168 -18.71 2.29 2.02
C ALA A 168 -17.26 2.10 1.52
N TRP A 169 -17.09 1.44 0.36
CA TRP A 169 -15.79 1.32 -0.28
C TRP A 169 -15.23 2.70 -0.67
N MET A 170 -16.03 3.60 -1.19
CA MET A 170 -15.58 4.96 -1.53
C MET A 170 -15.26 5.79 -0.30
N GLN A 171 -16.03 5.65 0.78
CA GLN A 171 -15.89 6.45 2.01
C GLN A 171 -14.66 6.10 2.86
N GLN A 172 -13.98 4.97 2.62
CA GLN A 172 -12.76 4.63 3.35
C GLN A 172 -11.54 5.50 2.97
N TRP A 173 -11.53 6.08 1.77
CA TRP A 173 -10.36 6.77 1.22
C TRP A 173 -10.12 8.19 1.75
N PRO A 174 -11.12 9.06 1.98
CA PRO A 174 -10.89 10.44 2.38
C PRO A 174 -10.05 10.61 3.65
N LEU A 175 -10.12 9.67 4.60
CA LEU A 175 -9.34 9.69 5.83
C LEU A 175 -8.14 8.74 5.82
N SER A 176 -7.88 8.07 4.71
CA SER A 176 -6.76 7.13 4.56
C SER A 176 -5.41 7.82 4.78
N THR A 177 -4.53 7.16 5.53
CA THR A 177 -3.14 7.59 5.73
C THR A 177 -2.39 7.67 4.41
N GLN A 178 -2.62 6.73 3.49
CA GLN A 178 -2.02 6.68 2.16
C GLN A 178 -2.40 7.91 1.33
N VAL A 179 -3.70 8.27 1.28
CA VAL A 179 -4.17 9.45 0.55
C VAL A 179 -3.57 10.74 1.09
N GLY A 180 -3.45 10.86 2.40
CA GLY A 180 -2.78 12.01 3.02
C GLY A 180 -1.30 12.07 2.67
N CYS A 181 -0.59 10.93 2.72
CA CYS A 181 0.81 10.84 2.32
C CYS A 181 1.02 11.28 0.86
N TYR A 182 0.19 10.79 -0.07
CA TYR A 182 0.31 11.13 -1.48
C TYR A 182 -0.02 12.59 -1.78
N THR A 183 -1.03 13.15 -1.10
CA THR A 183 -1.32 14.59 -1.18
C THR A 183 -0.15 15.41 -0.65
N HIS A 184 0.50 14.99 0.44
CA HIS A 184 1.67 15.66 1.00
C HIS A 184 2.86 15.61 0.02
N VAL A 185 3.12 14.46 -0.61
CA VAL A 185 4.14 14.34 -1.66
C VAL A 185 3.90 15.33 -2.79
N LEU A 186 2.65 15.47 -3.26
CA LEU A 186 2.32 16.43 -4.31
C LEU A 186 2.60 17.88 -3.88
N HIS A 187 2.27 18.25 -2.63
CA HIS A 187 2.60 19.58 -2.09
C HIS A 187 4.10 19.85 -1.96
N CYS A 188 4.92 18.79 -1.79
CA CYS A 188 6.37 18.92 -1.79
C CYS A 188 6.97 19.06 -3.20
N LEU A 189 6.29 18.53 -4.22
CA LEU A 189 6.76 18.53 -5.60
C LEU A 189 6.29 19.75 -6.41
N PHE A 190 5.07 20.22 -6.16
CA PHE A 190 4.37 21.20 -6.99
C PHE A 190 3.86 22.38 -6.16
N PRO A 191 3.55 23.54 -6.80
CA PRO A 191 2.90 24.65 -6.12
C PRO A 191 1.61 24.19 -5.45
N THR A 192 1.41 24.59 -4.19
CA THR A 192 0.29 24.10 -3.36
C THR A 192 -1.08 24.42 -3.96
N GLU A 193 -1.21 25.58 -4.60
CA GLU A 193 -2.43 26.07 -5.25
C GLU A 193 -2.81 25.26 -6.50
N GLU A 194 -1.86 24.54 -7.08
CA GLU A 194 -2.05 23.70 -8.27
C GLU A 194 -2.26 22.22 -7.91
N VAL A 195 -2.18 21.85 -6.61
CA VAL A 195 -2.38 20.47 -6.16
C VAL A 195 -3.86 20.20 -5.91
N TYR A 196 -4.42 19.26 -6.68
CA TYR A 196 -5.77 18.75 -6.44
C TYR A 196 -5.82 17.76 -5.29
N GLY A 197 -4.96 16.73 -5.30
CA GLY A 197 -4.93 15.64 -4.34
C GLY A 197 -4.83 14.26 -4.99
N VAL A 198 -5.72 13.32 -4.62
CA VAL A 198 -5.64 11.92 -5.07
C VAL A 198 -6.94 11.50 -5.75
N LYS A 199 -6.85 10.76 -6.85
CA LYS A 199 -7.98 10.04 -7.47
C LYS A 199 -7.76 8.54 -7.26
N ILE A 200 -8.60 7.91 -6.46
CA ILE A 200 -8.62 6.44 -6.33
C ILE A 200 -9.35 5.86 -7.54
N ASN A 201 -8.64 5.06 -8.32
CA ASN A 201 -9.13 4.42 -9.54
C ASN A 201 -9.44 2.95 -9.23
N GLY A 202 -10.67 2.68 -8.82
CA GLY A 202 -11.14 1.37 -8.40
C GLY A 202 -11.58 0.49 -9.55
N ALA A 203 -11.20 -0.79 -9.49
CA ALA A 203 -11.68 -1.85 -10.36
C ALA A 203 -12.25 -3.01 -9.51
N GLY A 204 -13.55 -3.22 -9.57
CA GLY A 204 -14.27 -4.29 -8.89
C GLY A 204 -14.50 -5.48 -9.82
N PHE A 205 -13.99 -6.65 -9.42
CA PHE A 205 -14.11 -7.90 -10.15
C PHE A 205 -15.16 -8.79 -9.51
N LEU A 206 -16.32 -8.91 -10.16
CA LEU A 206 -17.40 -9.80 -9.75
C LEU A 206 -17.51 -10.97 -10.75
N LYS A 207 -18.18 -12.03 -10.37
CA LYS A 207 -18.31 -13.23 -11.22
C LYS A 207 -18.88 -12.94 -12.61
N THR A 208 -19.82 -12.01 -12.72
CA THR A 208 -20.57 -11.76 -13.98
C THR A 208 -20.41 -10.34 -14.54
N LYS A 209 -19.78 -9.43 -13.80
CA LYS A 209 -19.62 -8.03 -14.22
C LYS A 209 -18.41 -7.38 -13.58
N PHE A 210 -18.00 -6.23 -14.12
CA PHE A 210 -17.04 -5.33 -13.51
C PHE A 210 -17.72 -4.10 -12.94
N SER A 211 -17.03 -3.40 -12.05
CA SER A 211 -17.41 -2.06 -11.63
C SER A 211 -16.15 -1.19 -11.61
N PHE A 212 -16.22 0.00 -12.21
CA PHE A 212 -15.13 0.95 -12.23
C PHE A 212 -15.61 2.26 -11.62
N GLU A 213 -14.88 2.73 -10.62
CA GLU A 213 -15.20 3.97 -9.93
C GLU A 213 -13.94 4.80 -9.73
N ARG A 214 -14.05 6.11 -10.00
CA ARG A 214 -13.01 7.09 -9.64
C ARG A 214 -13.48 7.94 -8.50
N VAL A 215 -12.77 7.86 -7.38
CA VAL A 215 -13.06 8.62 -6.17
C VAL A 215 -12.08 9.78 -6.07
N PRO A 216 -12.51 11.00 -6.42
CA PRO A 216 -11.68 12.19 -6.28
C PRO A 216 -11.63 12.63 -4.81
N ILE A 217 -10.43 12.91 -4.31
CA ILE A 217 -10.21 13.31 -2.92
C ILE A 217 -9.28 14.51 -2.89
N ALA A 218 -9.84 15.66 -2.57
CA ALA A 218 -9.09 16.87 -2.25
C ALA A 218 -9.07 17.07 -0.74
N LYS A 219 -7.95 17.50 -0.20
CA LYS A 219 -7.80 17.80 1.22
C LYS A 219 -7.59 19.30 1.44
N THR A 220 -8.33 19.88 2.37
CA THR A 220 -8.08 21.24 2.80
C THR A 220 -6.77 21.35 3.58
N LYS A 221 -6.22 22.55 3.72
CA LYS A 221 -5.05 22.82 4.57
C LYS A 221 -5.22 22.24 5.98
N ASN A 222 -6.38 22.47 6.62
CA ASN A 222 -6.66 21.92 7.94
C ASN A 222 -6.77 20.38 7.92
N GLY A 223 -7.34 19.81 6.86
CA GLY A 223 -7.39 18.36 6.67
C GLY A 223 -6.00 17.73 6.55
N MET A 224 -5.06 18.42 5.90
CA MET A 224 -3.66 17.98 5.84
C MET A 224 -2.95 18.12 7.19
N GLN A 225 -3.23 19.17 7.98
CA GLN A 225 -2.69 19.31 9.32
C GLN A 225 -3.20 18.20 10.25
N VAL A 226 -4.48 17.84 10.17
CA VAL A 226 -5.04 16.69 10.93
C VAL A 226 -4.38 15.39 10.51
N TRP A 227 -4.20 15.17 9.22
CA TRP A 227 -3.49 13.99 8.73
C TRP A 227 -2.05 13.92 9.27
N LEU A 228 -1.29 15.02 9.20
CA LEU A 228 0.09 15.09 9.68
C LEU A 228 0.15 14.79 11.18
N TRP A 229 -0.69 15.45 11.98
CA TRP A 229 -0.78 15.21 13.41
C TRP A 229 -1.06 13.74 13.75
N ASN A 230 -2.08 13.15 13.10
CA ASN A 230 -2.41 11.75 13.32
C ASN A 230 -1.26 10.81 12.91
N THR A 231 -0.58 11.11 11.80
CA THR A 231 0.54 10.28 11.32
C THR A 231 1.69 10.33 12.31
N LEU A 232 2.07 11.52 12.79
CA LEU A 232 3.13 11.69 13.81
C LEU A 232 2.76 10.97 15.11
N PHE A 233 1.51 11.09 15.58
CA PHE A 233 1.04 10.36 16.75
C PHE A 233 1.26 8.85 16.62
N TRP A 234 0.89 8.27 15.48
CA TRP A 234 1.05 6.83 15.28
C TRP A 234 2.52 6.41 15.12
N LEU A 235 3.35 7.24 14.51
CA LEU A 235 4.79 7.01 14.47
C LEU A 235 5.42 7.03 15.87
N ASP A 236 4.95 7.91 16.74
CA ASP A 236 5.38 7.95 18.15
C ASP A 236 4.92 6.71 18.91
N GLN A 237 3.70 6.20 18.64
CA GLN A 237 3.24 4.93 19.22
C GLN A 237 4.07 3.73 18.74
N ILE A 238 4.48 3.69 17.47
CA ILE A 238 5.40 2.67 16.95
C ILE A 238 6.74 2.76 17.69
N GLN A 239 7.32 3.96 17.77
CA GLN A 239 8.59 4.18 18.46
C GLN A 239 8.53 3.80 19.94
N TRP A 240 7.45 4.18 20.62
CA TRP A 240 7.23 3.80 22.02
C TRP A 240 7.19 2.27 22.20
N ASN A 241 6.54 1.55 21.28
CA ASN A 241 6.53 0.08 21.33
C ASN A 241 7.92 -0.53 21.05
N TYR A 242 8.77 0.12 20.24
CA TYR A 242 10.16 -0.30 20.08
C TYR A 242 10.95 -0.18 21.40
N GLU A 243 10.81 0.95 22.10
CA GLU A 243 11.49 1.13 23.39
C GLU A 243 10.96 0.13 24.43
N LEU A 244 9.66 -0.09 24.49
CA LEU A 244 9.05 -1.06 25.41
C LEU A 244 9.50 -2.49 25.09
N LEU A 245 9.74 -2.84 23.82
CA LEU A 245 10.23 -4.15 23.42
C LEU A 245 11.62 -4.46 24.01
N LYS A 246 12.49 -3.45 24.17
CA LYS A 246 13.81 -3.61 24.78
C LYS A 246 13.76 -4.04 26.24
N GLU A 247 12.67 -3.68 26.93
CA GLU A 247 12.42 -4.03 28.33
C GLU A 247 11.78 -5.42 28.50
N CYS A 248 11.17 -5.97 27.42
CA CYS A 248 10.51 -7.28 27.46
C CYS A 248 11.52 -8.42 27.51
N LYS A 249 11.20 -9.48 28.27
CA LYS A 249 12.02 -10.69 28.44
C LYS A 249 11.24 -11.94 28.06
N GLU A 250 11.96 -12.98 27.62
CA GLU A 250 11.35 -14.29 27.37
C GLU A 250 10.75 -14.90 28.65
N SER A 251 11.33 -14.57 29.82
CA SER A 251 10.83 -15.03 31.12
C SER A 251 9.51 -14.37 31.54
N ASP A 252 9.12 -13.27 30.91
CA ASP A 252 7.85 -12.59 31.24
C ASP A 252 6.66 -13.47 30.90
N GLU A 253 5.59 -13.40 31.68
CA GLU A 253 4.36 -14.14 31.39
C GLU A 253 3.67 -13.64 30.14
N VAL A 254 3.72 -12.32 29.91
CA VAL A 254 3.09 -11.64 28.75
C VAL A 254 4.04 -10.63 28.15
N MET A 255 4.02 -10.48 26.84
CA MET A 255 4.74 -9.40 26.14
C MET A 255 3.92 -8.11 26.22
N MET A 256 4.46 -7.09 26.88
CA MET A 256 3.80 -5.78 27.06
C MET A 256 3.88 -4.91 25.81
N ALA A 257 4.93 -5.06 24.99
CA ALA A 257 5.06 -4.36 23.72
C ALA A 257 4.10 -4.91 22.66
N PHE A 258 3.70 -4.07 21.72
CA PHE A 258 2.84 -4.44 20.60
C PHE A 258 1.55 -5.16 21.05
N PRO A 259 0.64 -4.48 21.75
CA PRO A 259 -0.60 -5.06 22.24
C PRO A 259 -1.52 -5.54 21.12
N MET A 260 -2.40 -6.50 21.41
CA MET A 260 -3.40 -6.99 20.46
C MET A 260 -4.58 -6.02 20.33
N ASN A 261 -5.06 -5.80 19.10
CA ASN A 261 -6.36 -5.23 18.83
C ASN A 261 -7.31 -6.32 18.34
N THR A 262 -7.99 -6.97 19.27
CA THR A 262 -8.81 -8.15 19.00
C THR A 262 -10.02 -7.91 18.08
N GLN A 263 -10.47 -6.65 17.95
CA GLN A 263 -11.58 -6.29 17.05
C GLN A 263 -11.25 -6.49 15.56
N ASN A 264 -9.96 -6.60 15.22
CA ASN A 264 -9.51 -6.78 13.85
C ASN A 264 -9.20 -8.25 13.48
N CYS A 265 -9.28 -9.18 14.44
CA CYS A 265 -8.92 -10.58 14.21
C CYS A 265 -9.79 -11.30 13.17
N SER A 266 -11.06 -10.93 13.06
CA SER A 266 -12.02 -11.53 12.11
C SER A 266 -12.21 -10.73 10.82
N LYS A 267 -11.55 -9.58 10.65
CA LYS A 267 -11.67 -8.79 9.42
C LYS A 267 -10.94 -9.48 8.25
N TRP A 268 -11.43 -9.25 7.03
CA TRP A 268 -10.76 -9.66 5.79
C TRP A 268 -10.40 -11.16 5.72
N PHE A 269 -11.35 -12.04 6.07
CA PHE A 269 -11.18 -13.51 6.10
C PHE A 269 -10.32 -14.05 7.25
N GLY A 270 -10.05 -13.22 8.28
CA GLY A 270 -9.30 -13.61 9.46
C GLY A 270 -7.86 -13.10 9.46
N CYS A 271 -7.26 -13.10 10.65
CA CYS A 271 -5.87 -12.71 10.85
C CYS A 271 -4.96 -13.94 10.69
N PRO A 272 -3.91 -13.90 9.86
CA PRO A 272 -2.99 -15.02 9.67
C PRO A 272 -2.22 -15.42 10.95
N TYR A 273 -2.20 -14.54 11.95
CA TYR A 273 -1.52 -14.78 13.24
C TYR A 273 -2.48 -15.08 14.38
N PHE A 274 -3.74 -15.38 14.09
CA PHE A 274 -4.77 -15.59 15.12
C PHE A 274 -4.38 -16.71 16.09
N ASP A 275 -3.95 -17.85 15.57
CA ASP A 275 -3.59 -19.01 16.38
C ASP A 275 -2.38 -18.74 17.27
N PHE A 276 -1.38 -17.98 16.78
CA PHE A 276 -0.23 -17.58 17.59
C PHE A 276 -0.64 -16.64 18.72
N CYS A 277 -1.53 -15.66 18.45
CA CYS A 277 -2.03 -14.77 19.48
C CYS A 277 -2.86 -15.50 20.55
N THR A 278 -3.55 -16.58 20.16
CA THR A 278 -4.33 -17.41 21.08
C THR A 278 -3.43 -18.31 21.94
N ALA A 279 -2.36 -18.86 21.36
CA ALA A 279 -1.47 -19.81 22.03
C ALA A 279 -0.33 -19.12 22.79
N TRP A 280 0.16 -17.97 22.32
CA TRP A 280 1.38 -17.35 22.85
C TRP A 280 1.10 -16.00 23.50
N HIS A 281 1.06 -15.98 24.82
CA HIS A 281 0.91 -14.76 25.62
C HIS A 281 2.18 -13.90 25.56
N ASN A 282 3.35 -14.56 25.51
CA ASN A 282 4.63 -13.94 25.22
C ASN A 282 5.25 -14.58 23.97
N PRO A 283 5.09 -13.99 22.78
CA PRO A 283 5.62 -14.54 21.54
C PRO A 283 7.16 -14.56 21.48
N LEU A 284 7.86 -13.80 22.33
CA LEU A 284 9.33 -13.78 22.37
C LEU A 284 9.94 -15.17 22.66
N ARG A 285 9.17 -16.07 23.27
CA ARG A 285 9.60 -17.47 23.51
C ARG A 285 9.60 -18.33 22.25
N ASN A 286 9.08 -17.83 21.13
CA ASN A 286 8.85 -18.59 19.90
C ASN A 286 9.22 -17.76 18.65
N CYS A 287 10.16 -16.82 18.78
CA CYS A 287 10.54 -15.92 17.68
C CYS A 287 11.78 -16.35 16.91
N ASP A 288 12.46 -17.42 17.32
CA ASP A 288 13.74 -17.85 16.73
C ASP A 288 13.58 -18.30 15.28
N GLU A 289 12.44 -18.91 14.95
CA GLU A 289 12.13 -19.42 13.61
C GLU A 289 10.71 -19.07 13.21
N ALA A 290 10.49 -18.93 11.90
CA ALA A 290 9.15 -18.75 11.38
C ALA A 290 8.34 -20.04 11.56
N PRO A 291 7.10 -19.97 12.10
CA PRO A 291 6.23 -21.13 12.20
C PRO A 291 5.92 -21.77 10.85
N MET A 292 5.55 -23.06 10.87
CA MET A 292 5.15 -23.80 9.66
C MET A 292 4.04 -23.04 8.90
N GLY A 293 4.20 -22.92 7.57
CA GLY A 293 3.31 -22.17 6.67
C GLY A 293 3.63 -20.67 6.58
N LEU A 294 4.67 -20.22 7.32
CA LEU A 294 5.22 -18.88 7.20
C LEU A 294 6.69 -18.92 6.76
N LYS A 295 7.12 -17.86 6.08
CA LYS A 295 8.53 -17.59 5.77
C LYS A 295 8.92 -16.22 6.31
N ILE A 296 10.22 -15.95 6.37
CA ILE A 296 10.76 -14.64 6.75
C ILE A 296 10.99 -13.82 5.48
N GLU A 297 10.24 -12.73 5.36
CA GLU A 297 10.38 -11.76 4.27
C GLU A 297 10.08 -10.36 4.80
N PHE A 298 11.13 -9.56 4.97
CA PHE A 298 10.97 -8.20 5.47
C PHE A 298 10.43 -7.27 4.38
N TRP A 299 9.42 -6.50 4.73
CA TRP A 299 8.85 -5.49 3.84
C TRP A 299 9.83 -4.34 3.63
N ASP A 300 10.25 -4.17 2.40
CA ASP A 300 11.03 -3.01 1.95
C ASP A 300 10.31 -2.34 0.78
N PRO A 301 9.67 -1.17 0.99
CA PRO A 301 8.91 -0.51 -0.06
C PRO A 301 9.76 -0.10 -1.25
N MET A 302 11.09 0.02 -1.09
CA MET A 302 12.02 0.38 -2.15
C MET A 302 12.42 -0.82 -3.03
N LYS A 303 12.15 -2.05 -2.59
CA LYS A 303 12.53 -3.29 -3.30
C LYS A 303 11.34 -4.09 -3.84
N TYR A 304 10.14 -3.78 -3.38
CA TYR A 304 8.95 -4.61 -3.65
C TYR A 304 8.58 -4.70 -5.13
N ARG A 305 8.70 -3.60 -5.87
CA ARG A 305 8.50 -3.55 -7.34
C ARG A 305 9.57 -2.66 -7.99
N PRO A 306 9.85 -2.79 -9.30
CA PRO A 306 10.70 -1.84 -10.00
C PRO A 306 10.23 -0.41 -9.78
N VAL A 307 11.15 0.46 -9.42
CA VAL A 307 10.92 1.90 -9.26
C VAL A 307 11.45 2.58 -10.51
N LYS A 308 10.59 3.25 -11.28
CA LYS A 308 11.02 3.98 -12.48
C LYS A 308 11.56 5.36 -12.13
N HIS A 309 10.96 6.01 -11.14
CA HIS A 309 11.39 7.33 -10.68
C HIS A 309 11.64 7.30 -9.17
N LYS A 310 12.90 7.43 -8.76
CA LYS A 310 13.28 7.51 -7.34
C LYS A 310 13.50 8.96 -6.96
N MET A 311 12.82 9.43 -5.91
CA MET A 311 12.95 10.78 -5.37
C MET A 311 13.27 10.77 -3.88
N GLU A 312 14.21 11.61 -3.47
CA GLU A 312 14.44 11.96 -2.08
C GLU A 312 14.04 13.43 -1.88
N LEU A 313 12.89 13.63 -1.25
CA LEU A 313 12.40 14.97 -0.92
C LEU A 313 13.02 15.34 0.43
N GLY A 314 14.17 16.00 0.38
CA GLY A 314 15.02 16.22 1.57
C GLY A 314 14.97 17.61 2.18
N LYS A 315 14.34 18.60 1.52
CA LYS A 315 14.19 19.97 2.08
C LYS A 315 12.82 20.51 1.69
N MET A 316 12.06 21.02 2.65
CA MET A 316 10.91 21.84 2.33
C MET A 316 11.43 23.09 1.61
N LYS A 317 10.80 23.46 0.46
CA LYS A 317 11.09 24.72 -0.23
C LYS A 317 10.88 25.87 0.76
N GLY A 318 11.95 26.51 1.18
CA GLY A 318 11.93 27.63 2.13
C GLY A 318 13.29 28.04 2.65
N GLU A 319 14.32 27.23 2.45
CA GLU A 319 15.71 27.59 2.73
C GLU A 319 16.46 27.80 1.42
N GLU A 320 16.18 28.91 0.74
CA GLU A 320 17.15 29.51 -0.17
C GLU A 320 18.26 30.11 0.70
N ASP A 321 19.49 29.73 0.39
CA ASP A 321 20.73 30.17 1.00
C ASP A 321 20.73 31.70 1.21
N GLY A 322 20.80 32.16 2.48
CA GLY A 322 21.17 33.50 2.88
C GLY A 322 22.66 33.62 3.05
#